data_21d8fdb3bc544018f766b507d3796b68
#
_entry.id   21d8fdb3bc544018f766b507d3796b68
#
_cell.length_a   1.000
_cell.length_b   1.000
_cell.length_c   1.000
_cell.angle_alpha   90.00
_cell.angle_beta   90.00
_cell.angle_gamma   90.00
#
_symmetry.space_group_name_H-M   'P 1'
#
loop_
_entity.id
_entity.type
_entity.pdbx_description
1 polymer ?
#
loop_
_entity_poly.entity_id
_entity_poly.type
_entity_poly.pdbx_seq_one_letter_code
_entity_poly.pdbx_strand_id
1 'polypeptide(L)'
;PWKIKFGSMFHMSGDSHLFRTYAQLTDAGAVYQAPNFILEGKTYVPLYEGKMIWHYNHHYGTWPTSGERPSSISTPPLAELANPNSHIISWYWVPLSEVNNRLVKTDKEGNVVWEWKHRWLIGFRDITNATNERTFICTITPLSAMNNKIPYIVFDDGGAIYSCYLTAIFSSLCFDFATRQKVGGTSMNFFYAKQLPILSFDQIPDDIKPSIIERVTELC
;
A
#
# COMPACT_ATOMS: atom_id res chain seq x y z
N PRO A 1 16.18 -10.45 -13.22
CA PRO A 1 15.90 -9.34 -12.31
C PRO A 1 14.41 -9.03 -12.28
N TRP A 2 13.86 -8.63 -11.11
CA TRP A 2 12.44 -8.39 -10.88
C TRP A 2 11.83 -7.22 -11.68
N LYS A 3 12.63 -6.39 -12.33
CA LYS A 3 12.19 -5.15 -13.00
C LYS A 3 11.26 -4.27 -12.14
N ILE A 4 11.59 -4.18 -10.84
CA ILE A 4 10.80 -3.43 -9.85
C ILE A 4 10.86 -1.94 -10.15
N LYS A 5 9.72 -1.27 -10.07
CA LYS A 5 9.57 0.18 -10.12
C LYS A 5 8.93 0.66 -8.82
N PHE A 6 9.48 1.72 -8.26
CA PHE A 6 8.93 2.39 -7.07
C PHE A 6 8.19 3.65 -7.49
N GLY A 7 7.07 3.92 -6.85
CA GLY A 7 6.29 5.13 -7.07
C GLY A 7 5.79 5.75 -5.76
N SER A 8 5.48 7.04 -5.82
CA SER A 8 4.73 7.77 -4.80
C SER A 8 3.48 8.32 -5.48
N MET A 9 2.31 8.19 -4.82
CA MET A 9 1.05 8.47 -5.51
C MET A 9 0.51 9.86 -5.18
N PHE A 10 0.20 10.15 -3.92
CA PHE A 10 -0.38 11.44 -3.52
C PHE A 10 0.45 12.12 -2.43
N HIS A 11 0.72 13.41 -2.61
CA HIS A 11 1.38 14.24 -1.61
C HIS A 11 0.34 14.98 -0.77
N MET A 12 0.48 14.89 0.57
CA MET A 12 -0.51 15.45 1.51
C MET A 12 -0.73 16.96 1.35
N SER A 13 0.27 17.71 0.89
CA SER A 13 0.14 19.14 0.64
C SER A 13 -0.27 19.47 -0.79
N GLY A 14 0.39 18.86 -1.79
CA GLY A 14 0.20 19.21 -3.20
C GLY A 14 -1.13 18.69 -3.77
N ASP A 15 -1.59 17.54 -3.31
CA ASP A 15 -2.81 16.88 -3.82
C ASP A 15 -4.01 17.04 -2.87
N SER A 16 -3.91 17.86 -1.82
CA SER A 16 -4.96 18.02 -0.78
C SER A 16 -6.32 18.41 -1.34
N HIS A 17 -6.38 19.10 -2.45
CA HIS A 17 -7.61 19.49 -3.16
C HIS A 17 -8.43 18.29 -3.64
N LEU A 18 -7.81 17.10 -3.81
CA LEU A 18 -8.45 15.84 -4.20
C LEU A 18 -9.04 15.09 -3.02
N PHE A 19 -8.63 15.41 -1.80
CA PHE A 19 -8.98 14.64 -0.61
C PHE A 19 -10.33 15.03 -0.06
N ARG A 20 -11.13 14.04 0.32
CA ARG A 20 -12.44 14.22 0.97
C ARG A 20 -12.48 13.38 2.23
N THR A 21 -12.97 13.96 3.32
CA THR A 21 -13.23 13.23 4.56
C THR A 21 -14.53 12.44 4.47
N TYR A 22 -14.74 11.52 5.41
CA TYR A 22 -16.01 10.78 5.55
C TYR A 22 -17.20 11.73 5.62
N ALA A 23 -17.14 12.74 6.50
CA ALA A 23 -18.20 13.73 6.67
C ALA A 23 -18.47 14.52 5.39
N GLN A 24 -17.42 15.01 4.72
CA GLN A 24 -17.58 15.77 3.47
C GLN A 24 -18.26 14.95 2.37
N LEU A 25 -17.96 13.66 2.25
CA LEU A 25 -18.61 12.79 1.27
C LEU A 25 -20.06 12.51 1.66
N THR A 26 -20.32 12.24 2.93
CA THR A 26 -21.70 12.02 3.43
C THR A 26 -22.56 13.27 3.26
N ASP A 27 -22.06 14.44 3.62
CA ASP A 27 -22.76 15.73 3.48
C ASP A 27 -23.05 16.09 2.01
N ALA A 28 -22.18 15.64 1.09
CA ALA A 28 -22.38 15.77 -0.35
C ALA A 28 -23.37 14.74 -0.92
N GLY A 29 -23.93 13.84 -0.11
CA GLY A 29 -24.86 12.81 -0.54
C GLY A 29 -24.22 11.56 -1.13
N ALA A 30 -22.94 11.32 -0.89
CA ALA A 30 -22.27 10.10 -1.34
C ALA A 30 -22.81 8.88 -0.59
N VAL A 31 -22.97 7.76 -1.32
CA VAL A 31 -23.36 6.46 -0.75
C VAL A 31 -22.11 5.69 -0.36
N TYR A 32 -22.00 5.30 0.92
CA TYR A 32 -20.92 4.45 1.38
C TYR A 32 -21.17 3.00 0.96
N GLN A 33 -20.30 2.46 0.14
CA GLN A 33 -20.23 1.05 -0.26
C GLN A 33 -18.85 0.52 0.13
N ALA A 34 -18.74 0.08 1.36
CA ALA A 34 -17.48 -0.25 2.02
C ALA A 34 -16.46 -0.98 1.11
N PRO A 35 -15.21 -0.55 1.08
CA PRO A 35 -14.62 0.59 1.77
C PRO A 35 -14.73 1.93 1.01
N ASN A 36 -15.48 1.98 -0.09
CA ASN A 36 -15.55 3.10 -1.03
C ASN A 36 -16.77 3.98 -0.79
N PHE A 37 -16.73 5.18 -1.39
CA PHE A 37 -17.90 6.02 -1.56
C PHE A 37 -18.25 6.17 -3.04
N ILE A 38 -19.54 6.30 -3.32
CA ILE A 38 -20.05 6.62 -4.66
C ILE A 38 -20.76 7.97 -4.59
N LEU A 39 -20.26 8.94 -5.35
CA LEU A 39 -20.84 10.28 -5.48
C LEU A 39 -21.02 10.61 -6.95
N GLU A 40 -22.26 10.84 -7.40
CA GLU A 40 -22.57 11.19 -8.79
C GLU A 40 -21.94 10.22 -9.83
N GLY A 41 -21.97 8.93 -9.55
CA GLY A 41 -21.39 7.89 -10.40
C GLY A 41 -19.86 7.79 -10.34
N LYS A 42 -19.19 8.62 -9.53
CA LYS A 42 -17.74 8.56 -9.30
C LYS A 42 -17.43 7.74 -8.06
N THR A 43 -16.48 6.82 -8.19
CA THR A 43 -15.97 6.05 -7.05
C THR A 43 -14.84 6.80 -6.36
N TYR A 44 -14.94 6.92 -5.05
CA TYR A 44 -13.88 7.41 -4.18
C TYR A 44 -13.33 6.23 -3.37
N VAL A 45 -12.03 6.03 -3.42
CA VAL A 45 -11.33 4.95 -2.71
C VAL A 45 -10.56 5.47 -1.51
N PRO A 46 -10.36 4.67 -0.45
CA PRO A 46 -9.58 5.08 0.72
C PRO A 46 -8.18 5.56 0.35
N LEU A 47 -7.71 6.63 1.02
CA LEU A 47 -6.32 7.07 0.97
C LEU A 47 -5.55 6.40 2.10
N TYR A 48 -4.74 5.41 1.79
CA TYR A 48 -3.88 4.75 2.77
C TYR A 48 -2.75 5.66 3.26
N GLU A 49 -2.49 5.58 4.55
CA GLU A 49 -1.39 6.26 5.22
C GLU A 49 -0.47 5.22 5.88
N GLY A 50 0.82 5.52 6.03
CA GLY A 50 1.82 4.58 6.55
C GLY A 50 1.43 3.86 7.84
N LYS A 51 0.71 4.54 8.72
CA LYS A 51 0.23 3.96 9.99
C LYS A 51 -0.83 2.86 9.82
N MET A 52 -1.51 2.82 8.66
CA MET A 52 -2.64 1.93 8.40
C MET A 52 -2.23 0.52 8.00
N ILE A 53 -0.96 0.29 7.71
CA ILE A 53 -0.45 -1.02 7.27
C ILE A 53 0.57 -1.61 8.24
N TRP A 54 0.64 -2.94 8.27
CA TRP A 54 1.69 -3.72 8.92
C TRP A 54 2.06 -4.89 8.03
N HIS A 55 3.03 -5.74 8.44
CA HIS A 55 3.36 -6.94 7.69
C HIS A 55 2.12 -7.79 7.42
N TYR A 56 1.86 -8.11 6.16
CA TYR A 56 0.72 -8.89 5.69
C TYR A 56 -0.66 -8.32 6.04
N ASN A 57 -0.73 -7.19 6.72
CA ASN A 57 -1.97 -6.61 7.20
C ASN A 57 -2.16 -5.18 6.66
N HIS A 58 -3.05 -5.03 5.69
CA HIS A 58 -3.42 -3.73 5.16
C HIS A 58 -4.51 -3.03 6.01
N HIS A 59 -5.07 -3.71 7.01
CA HIS A 59 -6.09 -3.20 7.93
C HIS A 59 -5.53 -3.12 9.36
N TYR A 60 -4.25 -2.79 9.51
CA TYR A 60 -3.58 -2.68 10.81
C TYR A 60 -4.07 -1.48 11.62
N GLY A 61 -4.40 -0.37 10.96
CA GLY A 61 -4.86 0.85 11.61
C GLY A 61 -6.07 1.44 10.93
N THR A 62 -6.99 2.01 11.71
CA THR A 62 -8.23 2.62 11.25
C THR A 62 -8.42 4.01 11.84
N TRP A 63 -9.10 4.89 11.11
CA TRP A 63 -9.46 6.23 11.55
C TRP A 63 -10.92 6.31 11.96
N PRO A 64 -11.31 7.22 12.86
CA PRO A 64 -12.72 7.47 13.14
C PRO A 64 -13.42 8.14 11.95
N THR A 65 -14.71 7.91 11.82
CA THR A 65 -15.55 8.50 10.76
C THR A 65 -16.08 9.89 11.11
N SER A 66 -15.94 10.33 12.36
CA SER A 66 -16.46 11.61 12.85
C SER A 66 -15.52 12.25 13.88
N GLY A 67 -15.74 13.52 14.15
CA GLY A 67 -14.96 14.30 15.10
C GLY A 67 -13.69 14.90 14.50
N GLU A 68 -12.82 15.42 15.36
CA GLU A 68 -11.52 15.93 14.96
C GLU A 68 -10.55 14.77 14.66
N ARG A 69 -9.61 15.02 13.75
CA ARG A 69 -8.61 14.02 13.43
C ARG A 69 -7.68 13.78 14.61
N PRO A 70 -7.64 12.54 15.15
CA PRO A 70 -6.73 12.21 16.24
C PRO A 70 -5.26 12.32 15.81
N SER A 71 -4.37 12.54 16.77
CA SER A 71 -2.91 12.51 16.56
C SER A 71 -2.38 11.10 16.26
N SER A 72 -3.07 10.07 16.74
CA SER A 72 -2.74 8.66 16.54
C SER A 72 -3.90 7.90 15.93
N ILE A 73 -3.55 6.85 15.19
CA ILE A 73 -4.49 5.89 14.63
C ILE A 73 -4.86 4.82 15.65
N SER A 74 -6.06 4.26 15.55
CA SER A 74 -6.49 3.13 16.36
C SER A 74 -6.18 1.80 15.66
N THR A 75 -5.83 0.77 16.43
CA THR A 75 -5.75 -0.60 15.90
C THR A 75 -7.11 -1.26 16.09
N PRO A 76 -7.69 -1.87 15.05
CA PRO A 76 -8.94 -2.61 15.18
C PRO A 76 -8.80 -3.77 16.16
N PRO A 77 -9.84 -4.09 16.95
CA PRO A 77 -9.81 -5.25 17.82
C PRO A 77 -9.74 -6.56 17.02
N LEU A 78 -9.20 -7.63 17.59
CA LEU A 78 -9.04 -8.93 16.91
C LEU A 78 -10.34 -9.48 16.35
N ALA A 79 -11.47 -9.25 17.01
CA ALA A 79 -12.79 -9.68 16.54
C ALA A 79 -13.20 -8.97 15.22
N GLU A 80 -12.79 -7.71 15.05
CA GLU A 80 -13.00 -6.96 13.80
C GLU A 80 -12.06 -7.46 12.70
N LEU A 81 -10.79 -7.68 13.01
CA LEU A 81 -9.82 -8.23 12.06
C LEU A 81 -10.16 -9.65 11.61
N ALA A 82 -10.79 -10.46 12.47
CA ALA A 82 -11.27 -11.80 12.14
C ALA A 82 -12.56 -11.79 11.30
N ASN A 83 -13.22 -10.66 11.16
CA ASN A 83 -14.44 -10.55 10.36
C ASN A 83 -14.09 -10.28 8.89
N PRO A 84 -14.37 -11.21 7.94
CA PRO A 84 -14.04 -11.04 6.53
C PRO A 84 -14.81 -9.90 5.86
N ASN A 85 -15.86 -9.37 6.49
CA ASN A 85 -16.62 -8.22 6.04
C ASN A 85 -16.15 -6.89 6.68
N SER A 86 -15.09 -6.94 7.46
CA SER A 86 -14.48 -5.73 8.02
C SER A 86 -13.71 -4.98 6.93
N HIS A 87 -13.82 -3.67 6.95
CA HIS A 87 -13.19 -2.81 5.96
C HIS A 87 -12.43 -1.68 6.63
N ILE A 88 -11.31 -1.31 6.00
CA ILE A 88 -10.50 -0.21 6.46
C ILE A 88 -11.28 1.10 6.40
N ILE A 89 -11.18 1.92 7.44
CA ILE A 89 -11.66 3.29 7.46
C ILE A 89 -10.45 4.22 7.37
N SER A 90 -10.39 5.00 6.32
CA SER A 90 -9.39 6.03 6.10
C SER A 90 -9.85 7.37 6.63
N TRP A 91 -8.93 8.32 6.84
CA TRP A 91 -9.31 9.71 7.10
C TRP A 91 -9.76 10.44 5.84
N TYR A 92 -9.18 10.07 4.69
CA TYR A 92 -9.49 10.66 3.39
C TYR A 92 -9.84 9.59 2.35
N TRP A 93 -10.63 10.02 1.38
CA TRP A 93 -10.93 9.30 0.14
C TRP A 93 -10.55 10.15 -1.06
N VAL A 94 -10.19 9.51 -2.16
CA VAL A 94 -9.71 10.13 -3.40
C VAL A 94 -10.46 9.52 -4.58
N PRO A 95 -10.79 10.29 -5.65
CA PRO A 95 -11.40 9.71 -6.84
C PRO A 95 -10.55 8.58 -7.43
N LEU A 96 -11.16 7.42 -7.70
CA LEU A 96 -10.47 6.27 -8.30
C LEU A 96 -9.83 6.60 -9.64
N SER A 97 -10.42 7.51 -10.42
CA SER A 97 -9.83 8.00 -11.67
C SER A 97 -8.44 8.61 -11.47
N GLU A 98 -8.24 9.32 -10.36
CA GLU A 98 -6.95 9.91 -10.02
C GLU A 98 -5.89 8.86 -9.65
N VAL A 99 -6.33 7.75 -9.03
CA VAL A 99 -5.46 6.59 -8.76
C VAL A 99 -5.03 5.94 -10.07
N ASN A 100 -5.99 5.66 -10.95
CA ASN A 100 -5.72 5.05 -12.25
C ASN A 100 -4.78 5.90 -13.09
N ASN A 101 -5.00 7.22 -13.16
CA ASN A 101 -4.15 8.15 -13.90
C ASN A 101 -2.68 8.11 -13.45
N ARG A 102 -2.43 7.85 -12.14
CA ARG A 102 -1.07 7.74 -11.59
C ARG A 102 -0.41 6.37 -11.82
N LEU A 103 -1.18 5.40 -12.28
CA LEU A 103 -0.74 4.04 -12.59
C LEU A 103 -0.66 3.77 -14.11
N VAL A 104 -0.72 4.83 -14.89
CA VAL A 104 -0.55 4.81 -16.35
C VAL A 104 0.61 5.71 -16.74
N LYS A 105 1.38 5.32 -17.74
CA LYS A 105 2.39 6.16 -18.40
C LYS A 105 2.05 6.29 -19.87
N THR A 106 2.09 7.51 -20.37
CA THR A 106 1.91 7.81 -21.78
C THR A 106 3.21 8.31 -22.41
N ASP A 107 3.36 8.13 -23.70
CA ASP A 107 4.39 8.78 -24.52
C ASP A 107 4.03 10.26 -24.79
N LYS A 108 4.86 10.93 -25.58
CA LYS A 108 4.64 12.34 -25.95
C LYS A 108 3.43 12.55 -26.85
N GLU A 109 3.02 11.52 -27.54
CA GLU A 109 1.84 11.48 -28.42
C GLU A 109 0.55 11.16 -27.69
N GLY A 110 0.64 10.80 -26.38
CA GLY A 110 -0.50 10.45 -25.53
C GLY A 110 -0.88 8.95 -25.55
N ASN A 111 -0.13 8.10 -26.25
CA ASN A 111 -0.39 6.66 -26.26
C ASN A 111 0.07 6.02 -24.94
N VAL A 112 -0.71 5.07 -24.44
CA VAL A 112 -0.36 4.32 -23.22
C VAL A 112 0.82 3.39 -23.52
N VAL A 113 1.95 3.63 -22.88
CA VAL A 113 3.17 2.81 -22.98
C VAL A 113 3.35 1.85 -21.81
N TRP A 114 2.66 2.09 -20.71
CA TRP A 114 2.63 1.22 -19.55
C TRP A 114 1.41 1.51 -18.70
N GLU A 115 0.82 0.45 -18.12
CA GLU A 115 -0.32 0.53 -17.24
C GLU A 115 -0.25 -0.60 -16.21
N TRP A 116 -0.55 -0.28 -14.94
CA TRP A 116 -0.75 -1.29 -13.90
C TRP A 116 -2.18 -1.82 -13.97
N LYS A 117 -2.34 -3.06 -14.42
CA LYS A 117 -3.67 -3.68 -14.68
C LYS A 117 -4.21 -4.50 -13.52
N HIS A 118 -3.47 -4.61 -12.43
CA HIS A 118 -3.87 -5.41 -11.29
C HIS A 118 -4.73 -4.61 -10.31
N ARG A 119 -5.53 -5.32 -9.54
CA ARG A 119 -6.43 -4.73 -8.53
C ARG A 119 -5.82 -4.66 -7.13
N TRP A 120 -4.53 -4.69 -7.03
CA TRP A 120 -3.75 -4.56 -5.80
C TRP A 120 -2.47 -3.77 -6.03
N LEU A 121 -1.86 -3.33 -4.94
CA LEU A 121 -0.53 -2.73 -4.92
C LEU A 121 0.28 -3.32 -3.77
N ILE A 122 1.60 -3.34 -3.88
CA ILE A 122 2.49 -3.56 -2.74
C ILE A 122 2.87 -2.19 -2.22
N GLY A 123 2.52 -1.90 -0.96
CA GLY A 123 2.91 -0.67 -0.28
C GLY A 123 3.91 -0.95 0.84
N PHE A 124 4.81 0.00 1.12
CA PHE A 124 5.68 -0.07 2.28
C PHE A 124 5.73 1.26 3.02
N ARG A 125 6.01 1.22 4.33
CA ARG A 125 6.13 2.43 5.14
C ARG A 125 7.39 3.21 4.79
N ASP A 126 7.25 4.49 4.43
CA ASP A 126 8.37 5.43 4.34
C ASP A 126 8.91 5.78 5.74
N ILE A 127 8.03 6.14 6.67
CA ILE A 127 8.45 6.50 8.03
C ILE A 127 8.81 5.23 8.82
N THR A 128 10.10 5.12 9.13
CA THR A 128 10.66 3.99 9.86
C THR A 128 11.93 4.41 10.61
N ASN A 129 12.45 3.52 11.44
CA ASN A 129 13.69 3.71 12.17
C ASN A 129 14.36 2.35 12.40
N ALA A 130 15.69 2.30 12.42
CA ALA A 130 16.45 1.09 12.73
C ALA A 130 16.21 0.54 14.15
N THR A 131 15.69 1.34 15.07
CA THR A 131 15.32 0.93 16.44
C THR A 131 13.90 0.45 16.58
N ASN A 132 13.06 0.53 15.54
CA ASN A 132 11.71 -0.02 15.57
C ASN A 132 11.75 -1.55 15.67
N GLU A 133 10.65 -2.16 16.12
CA GLU A 133 10.47 -3.61 16.11
C GLU A 133 10.76 -4.19 14.73
N ARG A 134 10.24 -3.56 13.69
CA ARG A 134 10.52 -3.88 12.28
C ARG A 134 10.87 -2.59 11.53
N THR A 135 11.89 -2.67 10.68
CA THR A 135 12.39 -1.51 9.93
C THR A 135 11.78 -1.41 8.54
N PHE A 136 11.66 -2.51 7.80
CA PHE A 136 10.95 -2.52 6.52
C PHE A 136 9.58 -3.15 6.69
N ILE A 137 8.53 -2.35 6.66
CA ILE A 137 7.16 -2.80 6.85
C ILE A 137 6.41 -2.66 5.53
N CYS A 138 5.93 -3.76 4.98
CA CYS A 138 5.18 -3.79 3.73
C CYS A 138 4.00 -4.76 3.79
N THR A 139 3.06 -4.55 2.89
CA THR A 139 1.92 -5.44 2.67
C THR A 139 1.37 -5.29 1.25
N ILE A 140 0.56 -6.24 0.82
CA ILE A 140 -0.32 -6.10 -0.34
C ILE A 140 -1.58 -5.38 0.12
N THR A 141 -2.02 -4.39 -0.64
CA THR A 141 -3.28 -3.66 -0.41
C THR A 141 -4.21 -3.84 -1.59
N PRO A 142 -5.53 -3.75 -1.44
CA PRO A 142 -6.42 -3.53 -2.57
C PRO A 142 -6.00 -2.29 -3.37
N LEU A 143 -6.38 -2.21 -4.64
CA LEU A 143 -6.13 -1.02 -5.45
C LEU A 143 -6.85 0.18 -4.83
N SER A 144 -6.08 1.08 -4.26
CA SER A 144 -6.54 2.26 -3.52
C SER A 144 -5.55 3.41 -3.65
N ALA A 145 -5.91 4.57 -3.15
CA ALA A 145 -4.99 5.70 -3.07
C ALA A 145 -3.93 5.45 -1.97
N MET A 146 -2.71 5.89 -2.20
CA MET A 146 -1.60 5.84 -1.24
C MET A 146 -0.99 7.22 -1.09
N ASN A 147 -0.80 7.68 0.15
CA ASN A 147 -0.09 8.91 0.36
C ASN A 147 1.43 8.73 0.18
N ASN A 148 2.17 9.82 0.18
CA ASN A 148 3.63 9.81 0.00
C ASN A 148 4.40 9.12 1.14
N LYS A 149 3.72 8.67 2.20
CA LYS A 149 4.29 7.89 3.30
C LYS A 149 4.04 6.38 3.16
N ILE A 150 3.39 6.00 2.07
CA ILE A 150 3.34 4.63 1.56
C ILE A 150 3.79 4.64 0.10
N PRO A 151 5.08 4.61 -0.18
CA PRO A 151 5.58 4.29 -1.50
C PRO A 151 5.06 2.94 -1.96
N TYR A 152 4.75 2.82 -3.26
CA TYR A 152 4.29 1.58 -3.84
C TYR A 152 5.32 0.95 -4.77
N ILE A 153 5.18 -0.35 -4.96
CA ILE A 153 6.01 -1.17 -5.83
C ILE A 153 5.14 -1.75 -6.93
N VAL A 154 5.59 -1.62 -8.16
CA VAL A 154 5.01 -2.22 -9.35
C VAL A 154 6.12 -2.87 -10.20
N PHE A 155 5.75 -3.76 -11.10
CA PHE A 155 6.67 -4.47 -12.00
C PHE A 155 5.97 -4.77 -13.32
N ASP A 156 6.74 -5.06 -14.36
CA ASP A 156 6.17 -5.25 -15.71
C ASP A 156 5.58 -6.65 -15.89
N ASP A 157 6.15 -7.66 -15.24
CA ASP A 157 5.81 -9.08 -15.40
C ASP A 157 5.54 -9.75 -14.04
N GLY A 158 4.94 -10.95 -14.03
CA GLY A 158 4.84 -11.83 -12.88
C GLY A 158 3.60 -11.68 -12.00
N GLY A 159 2.88 -10.57 -12.09
CA GLY A 159 1.56 -10.39 -11.46
C GLY A 159 1.50 -10.77 -9.98
N ALA A 160 0.48 -11.55 -9.60
CA ALA A 160 0.24 -11.98 -8.21
C ALA A 160 1.39 -12.82 -7.64
N ILE A 161 1.99 -13.69 -8.44
CA ILE A 161 3.09 -14.56 -8.00
C ILE A 161 4.26 -13.71 -7.50
N TYR A 162 4.69 -12.71 -8.28
CA TYR A 162 5.78 -11.83 -7.89
C TYR A 162 5.42 -10.98 -6.67
N SER A 163 4.16 -10.56 -6.55
CA SER A 163 3.68 -9.85 -5.35
C SER A 163 3.83 -10.70 -4.09
N CYS A 164 3.46 -11.98 -4.13
CA CYS A 164 3.63 -12.89 -3.00
C CYS A 164 5.11 -13.04 -2.61
N TYR A 165 5.98 -13.33 -3.57
CA TYR A 165 7.41 -13.50 -3.27
C TYR A 165 8.07 -12.24 -2.72
N LEU A 166 7.81 -11.09 -3.35
CA LEU A 166 8.37 -9.82 -2.87
C LEU A 166 7.89 -9.49 -1.46
N THR A 167 6.60 -9.71 -1.18
CA THR A 167 6.04 -9.49 0.15
C THR A 167 6.67 -10.41 1.18
N ALA A 168 6.86 -11.71 0.85
CA ALA A 168 7.54 -12.66 1.72
C ALA A 168 9.01 -12.27 2.00
N ILE A 169 9.77 -11.91 0.95
CA ILE A 169 11.16 -11.49 1.09
C ILE A 169 11.24 -10.24 1.98
N PHE A 170 10.44 -9.21 1.69
CA PHE A 170 10.44 -7.95 2.40
C PHE A 170 9.97 -8.08 3.87
N SER A 171 9.15 -9.09 4.15
CA SER A 171 8.67 -9.37 5.50
C SER A 171 9.59 -10.33 6.28
N SER A 172 10.62 -10.88 5.66
CA SER A 172 11.55 -11.78 6.32
C SER A 172 12.45 -11.06 7.33
N LEU A 173 12.86 -11.78 8.40
CA LEU A 173 13.78 -11.25 9.41
C LEU A 173 15.16 -10.95 8.82
N CYS A 174 15.62 -11.77 7.88
CA CYS A 174 16.91 -11.57 7.19
C CYS A 174 16.93 -10.27 6.40
N PHE A 175 15.84 -9.96 5.69
CA PHE A 175 15.68 -8.70 4.96
C PHE A 175 15.61 -7.50 5.91
N ASP A 176 14.85 -7.61 7.00
CA ASP A 176 14.76 -6.58 8.02
C ASP A 176 16.13 -6.30 8.68
N PHE A 177 16.90 -7.34 8.98
CA PHE A 177 18.26 -7.19 9.50
C PHE A 177 19.15 -6.42 8.52
N ALA A 178 19.18 -6.81 7.24
CA ALA A 178 19.95 -6.11 6.21
C ALA A 178 19.48 -4.63 6.07
N THR A 179 18.19 -4.39 6.18
CA THR A 179 17.61 -3.06 6.12
C THR A 179 18.08 -2.19 7.28
N ARG A 180 18.10 -2.72 8.51
CA ARG A 180 18.59 -2.01 9.71
C ARG A 180 20.02 -1.51 9.57
N GLN A 181 20.87 -2.24 8.86
CA GLN A 181 22.26 -1.83 8.63
C GLN A 181 22.38 -0.65 7.64
N LYS A 182 21.34 -0.40 6.85
CA LYS A 182 21.32 0.64 5.82
C LYS A 182 20.61 1.91 6.24
N VAL A 183 19.58 1.81 7.06
CA VAL A 183 18.73 2.93 7.44
C VAL A 183 19.39 3.71 8.58
N GLY A 184 19.94 4.88 8.25
CA GLY A 184 20.55 5.80 9.22
C GLY A 184 19.64 6.92 9.72
N GLY A 185 18.36 6.94 9.33
CA GLY A 185 17.42 8.01 9.65
C GLY A 185 16.02 7.50 9.91
N THR A 186 15.02 8.37 9.71
CA THR A 186 13.59 8.09 9.98
C THR A 186 12.77 7.84 8.73
N SER A 187 13.41 7.63 7.56
CA SER A 187 12.73 7.45 6.28
C SER A 187 13.36 6.31 5.48
N MET A 188 12.50 5.38 5.02
CA MET A 188 12.80 4.35 4.02
C MET A 188 12.53 4.92 2.63
N ASN A 189 13.36 5.87 2.20
CA ASN A 189 13.23 6.44 0.87
C ASN A 189 13.66 5.47 -0.24
N PHE A 190 13.39 5.82 -1.49
CA PHE A 190 13.74 4.99 -2.64
C PHE A 190 15.24 4.72 -2.78
N PHE A 191 16.09 5.60 -2.27
CA PHE A 191 17.55 5.43 -2.30
C PHE A 191 17.96 4.21 -1.47
N TYR A 192 17.44 4.09 -0.24
CA TYR A 192 17.69 2.92 0.60
C TYR A 192 17.03 1.67 0.04
N ALA A 193 15.74 1.74 -0.31
CA ALA A 193 14.99 0.59 -0.81
C ALA A 193 15.63 -0.07 -2.04
N LYS A 194 16.18 0.72 -2.97
CA LYS A 194 16.85 0.23 -4.18
C LYS A 194 18.21 -0.46 -3.92
N GLN A 195 18.80 -0.26 -2.77
CA GLN A 195 20.09 -0.87 -2.39
C GLN A 195 19.96 -2.14 -1.56
N LEU A 196 18.72 -2.48 -1.16
CA LEU A 196 18.50 -3.67 -0.34
C LEU A 196 18.66 -4.95 -1.17
N PRO A 197 19.34 -5.97 -0.63
CA PRO A 197 19.53 -7.22 -1.31
C PRO A 197 18.22 -8.01 -1.35
N ILE A 198 17.79 -8.41 -2.54
CA ILE A 198 16.69 -9.34 -2.73
C ILE A 198 17.14 -10.53 -3.57
N LEU A 199 16.65 -11.71 -3.22
CA LEU A 199 16.83 -12.90 -4.04
C LEU A 199 16.13 -12.70 -5.39
N SER A 200 16.76 -13.08 -6.49
CA SER A 200 16.06 -13.14 -7.77
C SER A 200 15.06 -14.30 -7.76
N PHE A 201 14.04 -14.24 -8.60
CA PHE A 201 13.02 -15.29 -8.68
C PHE A 201 13.61 -16.67 -8.96
N ASP A 202 14.66 -16.73 -9.79
CA ASP A 202 15.34 -17.96 -10.18
C ASP A 202 16.18 -18.56 -9.05
N GLN A 203 16.51 -17.77 -8.03
CA GLN A 203 17.24 -18.24 -6.84
C GLN A 203 16.34 -18.86 -5.77
N ILE A 204 15.01 -18.71 -5.92
CA ILE A 204 14.05 -19.34 -5.01
C ILE A 204 13.87 -20.79 -5.43
N PRO A 205 14.14 -21.78 -4.56
CA PRO A 205 13.94 -23.19 -4.88
C PRO A 205 12.49 -23.51 -5.30
N ASP A 206 12.33 -24.33 -6.33
CA ASP A 206 11.02 -24.60 -6.92
C ASP A 206 10.08 -25.35 -5.97
N ASP A 207 10.60 -26.16 -5.07
CA ASP A 207 9.85 -26.92 -4.08
C ASP A 207 9.19 -26.04 -3.01
N ILE A 208 9.77 -24.86 -2.70
CA ILE A 208 9.19 -23.94 -1.71
C ILE A 208 8.30 -22.85 -2.32
N LYS A 209 8.35 -22.65 -3.63
CA LYS A 209 7.57 -21.62 -4.33
C LYS A 209 6.07 -21.72 -4.06
N PRO A 210 5.40 -22.89 -4.20
CA PRO A 210 3.97 -23.01 -3.92
C PRO A 210 3.62 -22.64 -2.48
N SER A 211 4.42 -23.07 -1.52
CA SER A 211 4.22 -22.81 -0.09
C SER A 211 4.30 -21.31 0.24
N ILE A 212 5.22 -20.57 -0.39
CA ILE A 212 5.30 -19.11 -0.21
C ILE A 212 4.03 -18.43 -0.72
N ILE A 213 3.54 -18.81 -1.91
CA ILE A 213 2.31 -18.24 -2.49
C ILE A 213 1.13 -18.49 -1.56
N GLU A 214 0.93 -19.74 -1.14
CA GLU A 214 -0.14 -20.15 -0.24
C GLU A 214 -0.11 -19.34 1.06
N ARG A 215 1.03 -19.29 1.74
CA ARG A 215 1.16 -18.56 3.02
C ARG A 215 0.94 -17.05 2.89
N VAL A 216 1.49 -16.42 1.85
CA VAL A 216 1.26 -14.98 1.66
C VAL A 216 -0.21 -14.70 1.33
N THR A 217 -0.85 -15.55 0.54
CA THR A 217 -2.28 -15.41 0.22
C THR A 217 -3.17 -15.59 1.45
N GLU A 218 -2.80 -16.50 2.37
CA GLU A 218 -3.51 -16.68 3.64
C GLU A 218 -3.35 -15.50 4.61
N LEU A 219 -2.19 -14.81 4.55
CA LEU A 219 -1.84 -13.76 5.50
C LEU A 219 -2.28 -12.36 5.06
N CYS A 220 -2.50 -12.14 3.76
CA CYS A 220 -2.92 -10.86 3.19
C CYS A 220 -4.42 -10.82 2.90
#